data_1e321215b87c546d81c342d410920789
#
_entry.id   1e321215b87c546d81c342d410920789
#
_cell.length_a   1.000
_cell.length_b   1.000
_cell.length_c   1.000
_cell.angle_alpha   90.00
_cell.angle_beta   90.00
_cell.angle_gamma   90.00
#
_symmetry.space_group_name_H-M   'P 1'
#
loop_
_entity.id
_entity.type
_entity.pdbx_description
1 polymer ?
#
loop_
_entity_poly.entity_id
_entity_poly.type
_entity_poly.pdbx_seq_one_letter_code
_entity_poly.pdbx_strand_id
1 'polypeptide(L)'
;MTMKLKRIVLLIAVCLQALSLAAAPRIVRPGVKSPTTFAIFIDSRSYEAAAAEVDAYRAAVERDGLGTYLLIDEWQNPESARSEILRLTEAQPLLEGVVFVGDIPIAMIRDGQHLTSAFKSSQDRDWKDSSVPSDRYYDDPELQFEFLRRDADEPLYFYYSLSPESRQHIASPIYSARIKP
;
A
#
# COMPACT_ATOMS: atom_id res chain seq x y z
N MET A 1 28.49 4.26 41.50
CA MET A 1 27.40 4.26 40.52
C MET A 1 26.59 2.97 40.73
N THR A 2 25.42 3.08 41.32
CA THR A 2 24.66 1.95 41.89
C THR A 2 24.08 1.06 40.80
N MET A 3 23.95 -0.25 41.13
CA MET A 3 23.44 -1.30 40.23
C MET A 3 22.08 -0.96 39.57
N LYS A 4 21.26 -0.13 40.23
CA LYS A 4 19.98 0.38 39.70
C LYS A 4 20.17 1.31 38.50
N LEU A 5 21.19 2.17 38.50
CA LEU A 5 21.47 3.10 37.42
C LEU A 5 21.98 2.37 36.16
N LYS A 6 22.77 1.31 36.32
CA LYS A 6 23.22 0.45 35.21
C LYS A 6 22.06 -0.29 34.52
N ARG A 7 21.04 -0.74 35.29
CA ARG A 7 19.84 -1.40 34.73
C ARG A 7 18.95 -0.41 33.97
N ILE A 8 18.83 0.81 34.44
CA ILE A 8 18.04 1.86 33.76
C ILE A 8 18.72 2.27 32.45
N VAL A 9 20.04 2.46 32.43
CA VAL A 9 20.81 2.77 31.22
C VAL A 9 20.75 1.63 30.20
N LEU A 10 20.79 0.36 30.64
CA LEU A 10 20.64 -0.80 29.77
C LEU A 10 19.23 -0.90 29.15
N LEU A 11 18.18 -0.60 29.95
CA LEU A 11 16.80 -0.59 29.46
C LEU A 11 16.55 0.53 28.43
N ILE A 12 17.12 1.70 28.63
CA ILE A 12 17.02 2.82 27.67
C ILE A 12 17.78 2.48 26.37
N ALA A 13 18.95 1.83 26.46
CA ALA A 13 19.71 1.43 25.27
C ALA A 13 18.99 0.33 24.47
N VAL A 14 18.28 -0.59 25.11
CA VAL A 14 17.48 -1.63 24.43
C VAL A 14 16.21 -1.04 23.79
N CYS A 15 15.58 -0.05 24.41
CA CYS A 15 14.44 0.66 23.79
C CYS A 15 14.85 1.53 22.60
N LEU A 16 16.06 2.08 22.54
CA LEU A 16 16.54 2.84 21.38
C LEU A 16 16.87 1.96 20.16
N GLN A 17 17.09 0.66 20.32
CA GLN A 17 17.39 -0.24 19.19
C GLN A 17 16.14 -0.79 18.51
N ALA A 18 14.94 -0.56 19.04
CA ALA A 18 13.68 -1.06 18.48
C ALA A 18 12.96 -0.09 17.53
N LEU A 19 13.47 1.13 17.34
CA LEU A 19 13.01 1.97 16.24
C LEU A 19 13.81 1.61 14.97
N SER A 20 13.42 0.54 14.32
CA SER A 20 13.65 0.40 12.89
C SER A 20 12.88 1.53 12.21
N LEU A 21 13.53 2.66 11.94
CA LEU A 21 13.00 3.61 10.98
C LEU A 21 12.92 2.83 9.66
N ALA A 22 11.71 2.43 9.27
CA ALA A 22 11.50 2.03 7.89
C ALA A 22 11.97 3.20 7.02
N ALA A 23 12.91 2.96 6.13
CA ALA A 23 13.38 3.99 5.23
C ALA A 23 12.18 4.47 4.41
N ALA A 24 12.06 5.77 4.19
CA ALA A 24 11.02 6.29 3.32
C ALA A 24 11.24 5.77 1.88
N PRO A 25 10.16 5.54 1.11
CA PRO A 25 10.29 5.06 -0.25
C PRO A 25 11.13 6.02 -1.11
N ARG A 26 11.89 5.48 -2.03
CA ARG A 26 12.55 6.27 -3.06
C ARG A 26 11.49 6.79 -4.02
N ILE A 27 11.34 8.10 -4.11
CA ILE A 27 10.33 8.75 -4.95
C ILE A 27 11.01 9.47 -6.12
N VAL A 28 10.68 9.05 -7.33
CA VAL A 28 11.00 9.78 -8.57
C VAL A 28 9.79 10.64 -8.91
N ARG A 29 9.99 11.95 -8.97
CA ARG A 29 8.92 12.91 -9.27
C ARG A 29 8.64 12.97 -10.78
N PRO A 30 7.44 13.43 -11.18
CA PRO A 30 7.12 13.66 -12.59
C PRO A 30 8.17 14.52 -13.30
N GLY A 31 8.52 14.11 -14.51
CA GLY A 31 9.39 14.87 -15.41
C GLY A 31 8.64 15.97 -16.20
N VAL A 32 7.34 15.92 -16.19
CA VAL A 32 6.46 16.86 -16.89
C VAL A 32 5.55 17.60 -15.91
N LYS A 33 5.16 18.83 -16.26
CA LYS A 33 4.12 19.56 -15.53
C LYS A 33 2.77 19.16 -16.08
N SER A 34 1.92 18.64 -15.22
CA SER A 34 0.55 18.28 -15.55
C SER A 34 -0.37 18.58 -14.36
N PRO A 35 -1.63 19.00 -14.60
CA PRO A 35 -2.65 19.09 -13.55
C PRO A 35 -3.13 17.72 -13.08
N THR A 36 -2.89 16.69 -13.88
CA THR A 36 -3.32 15.32 -13.65
C THR A 36 -2.12 14.42 -13.42
N THR A 37 -2.19 13.57 -12.42
CA THR A 37 -1.07 12.72 -12.02
C THR A 37 -1.45 11.25 -11.94
N PHE A 38 -0.43 10.41 -12.01
CA PHE A 38 -0.48 8.97 -11.90
C PHE A 38 0.67 8.50 -11.02
N ALA A 39 0.53 7.36 -10.35
CA ALA A 39 1.60 6.81 -9.53
C ALA A 39 1.87 5.33 -9.83
N ILE A 40 3.15 5.00 -9.98
CA ILE A 40 3.65 3.63 -10.13
C ILE A 40 4.28 3.24 -8.79
N PHE A 41 3.70 2.25 -8.12
CA PHE A 41 4.26 1.62 -6.94
C PHE A 41 4.95 0.32 -7.35
N ILE A 42 6.22 0.16 -7.04
CA ILE A 42 6.99 -1.03 -7.42
C ILE A 42 7.86 -1.49 -6.27
N ASP A 43 8.02 -2.80 -6.09
CA ASP A 43 8.99 -3.31 -5.15
C ASP A 43 10.42 -3.17 -5.68
N SER A 44 11.39 -3.01 -4.76
CA SER A 44 12.79 -2.75 -5.10
C SER A 44 13.40 -3.81 -6.01
N ARG A 45 13.10 -5.09 -5.77
CA ARG A 45 13.63 -6.21 -6.56
C ARG A 45 13.09 -6.20 -7.99
N SER A 46 11.78 -5.96 -8.15
CA SER A 46 11.14 -5.85 -9.48
C SER A 46 11.68 -4.64 -10.24
N TYR A 47 11.91 -3.52 -9.54
CA TYR A 47 12.53 -2.36 -10.17
C TYR A 47 13.98 -2.63 -10.63
N GLU A 48 14.79 -3.27 -9.80
CA GLU A 48 16.17 -3.64 -10.19
C GLU A 48 16.20 -4.56 -11.41
N ALA A 49 15.23 -5.46 -11.53
CA ALA A 49 15.16 -6.40 -12.64
C ALA A 49 14.67 -5.77 -13.96
N ALA A 50 13.84 -4.70 -13.90
CA ALA A 50 13.14 -4.15 -15.05
C ALA A 50 13.15 -2.60 -15.08
N ALA A 51 14.22 -1.96 -14.58
CA ALA A 51 14.28 -0.51 -14.44
C ALA A 51 14.07 0.23 -15.77
N ALA A 52 14.67 -0.26 -16.87
CA ALA A 52 14.57 0.36 -18.18
C ALA A 52 13.12 0.32 -18.72
N GLU A 53 12.43 -0.79 -18.54
CA GLU A 53 11.04 -1.01 -18.96
C GLU A 53 10.08 -0.17 -18.13
N VAL A 54 10.31 -0.08 -16.81
CA VAL A 54 9.53 0.76 -15.89
C VAL A 54 9.71 2.25 -16.23
N ASP A 55 10.93 2.69 -16.48
CA ASP A 55 11.20 4.07 -16.88
C ASP A 55 10.61 4.39 -18.26
N ALA A 56 10.63 3.43 -19.20
CA ALA A 56 9.99 3.58 -20.50
C ALA A 56 8.46 3.66 -20.37
N TYR A 57 7.86 2.85 -19.51
CA TYR A 57 6.42 2.90 -19.20
C TYR A 57 6.05 4.25 -18.59
N ARG A 58 6.80 4.70 -17.56
CA ARG A 58 6.61 6.02 -16.95
C ARG A 58 6.64 7.14 -18.00
N ALA A 59 7.67 7.12 -18.87
CA ALA A 59 7.81 8.10 -19.94
C ALA A 59 6.67 8.04 -20.98
N ALA A 60 6.09 6.86 -21.22
CA ALA A 60 4.92 6.71 -22.08
C ALA A 60 3.69 7.38 -21.45
N VAL A 61 3.42 7.11 -20.18
CA VAL A 61 2.31 7.73 -19.43
C VAL A 61 2.46 9.26 -19.37
N GLU A 62 3.69 9.77 -19.19
CA GLU A 62 3.96 11.21 -19.22
C GLU A 62 3.73 11.83 -20.60
N ARG A 63 4.00 11.10 -21.70
CA ARG A 63 3.67 11.57 -23.07
C ARG A 63 2.16 11.65 -23.31
N ASP A 64 1.37 10.82 -22.61
CA ASP A 64 -0.09 10.86 -22.66
C ASP A 64 -0.69 11.98 -21.78
N GLY A 65 0.17 12.76 -21.10
CA GLY A 65 -0.24 13.96 -20.36
C GLY A 65 -0.40 13.78 -18.85
N LEU A 66 -0.06 12.62 -18.30
CA LEU A 66 -0.14 12.34 -16.86
C LEU A 66 1.23 12.51 -16.18
N GLY A 67 1.37 13.48 -15.29
CA GLY A 67 2.60 13.62 -14.49
C GLY A 67 2.79 12.38 -13.61
N THR A 68 3.85 11.57 -13.84
CA THR A 68 3.93 10.24 -13.26
C THR A 68 4.97 10.14 -12.15
N TYR A 69 4.50 9.85 -10.93
CA TYR A 69 5.35 9.46 -9.81
C TYR A 69 5.78 8.00 -9.94
N LEU A 70 7.03 7.70 -9.56
CA LEU A 70 7.50 6.34 -9.38
C LEU A 70 7.98 6.20 -7.92
N LEU A 71 7.36 5.27 -7.17
CA LEU A 71 7.65 4.98 -5.78
C LEU A 71 8.22 3.57 -5.66
N ILE A 72 9.43 3.47 -5.16
CA ILE A 72 10.20 2.23 -5.07
C ILE A 72 10.50 1.96 -3.61
N ASP A 73 10.08 0.80 -3.10
CA ASP A 73 10.32 0.39 -1.71
C ASP A 73 10.22 -1.14 -1.58
N GLU A 74 10.49 -1.66 -0.40
CA GLU A 74 10.24 -3.06 -0.05
C GLU A 74 8.83 -3.32 0.50
N TRP A 75 7.98 -2.34 0.55
CA TRP A 75 6.56 -2.37 0.92
C TRP A 75 6.20 -3.43 1.97
N GLN A 76 6.48 -3.16 3.24
CA GLN A 76 6.37 -4.13 4.32
C GLN A 76 4.92 -4.54 4.65
N ASN A 77 3.95 -3.67 4.36
CA ASN A 77 2.53 -3.85 4.65
C ASN A 77 1.67 -2.94 3.76
N PRO A 78 0.35 -3.18 3.66
CA PRO A 78 -0.55 -2.35 2.88
C PRO A 78 -0.61 -0.88 3.34
N GLU A 79 -0.47 -0.63 4.64
CA GLU A 79 -0.53 0.71 5.22
C GLU A 79 0.57 1.62 4.68
N SER A 80 1.78 1.07 4.43
CA SER A 80 2.90 1.84 3.90
C SER A 80 2.61 2.37 2.50
N ALA A 81 2.06 1.55 1.60
CA ALA A 81 1.68 2.00 0.27
C ALA A 81 0.45 2.94 0.31
N ARG A 82 -0.54 2.62 1.15
CA ARG A 82 -1.73 3.45 1.31
C ARG A 82 -1.41 4.85 1.83
N SER A 83 -0.51 4.96 2.81
CA SER A 83 -0.09 6.27 3.34
C SER A 83 0.55 7.16 2.28
N GLU A 84 1.31 6.59 1.35
CA GLU A 84 1.88 7.32 0.23
C GLU A 84 0.79 7.75 -0.79
N ILE A 85 -0.22 6.92 -1.04
CA ILE A 85 -1.36 7.30 -1.87
C ILE A 85 -2.11 8.48 -1.25
N LEU A 86 -2.43 8.41 0.06
CA LEU A 86 -3.07 9.52 0.78
C LEU A 86 -2.24 10.80 0.67
N ARG A 87 -0.94 10.71 0.92
CA ARG A 87 -0.03 11.86 0.79
C ARG A 87 -0.03 12.45 -0.63
N LEU A 88 -0.10 11.62 -1.67
CA LEU A 88 -0.17 12.08 -3.05
C LEU A 88 -1.52 12.73 -3.37
N THR A 89 -2.64 12.20 -2.86
CA THR A 89 -3.96 12.82 -3.05
C THR A 89 -4.07 14.17 -2.36
N GLU A 90 -3.47 14.34 -1.19
CA GLU A 90 -3.42 15.62 -0.48
C GLU A 90 -2.55 16.65 -1.21
N ALA A 91 -1.37 16.23 -1.70
CA ALA A 91 -0.42 17.10 -2.41
C ALA A 91 -0.82 17.33 -3.88
N GLN A 92 -1.51 16.38 -4.49
CA GLN A 92 -1.93 16.34 -5.88
C GLN A 92 -3.41 15.92 -5.95
N PRO A 93 -4.34 16.85 -5.74
CA PRO A 93 -5.77 16.53 -5.69
C PRO A 93 -6.32 15.91 -6.97
N LEU A 94 -5.59 15.99 -8.07
CA LEU A 94 -5.92 15.35 -9.35
C LEU A 94 -5.15 14.05 -9.61
N LEU A 95 -4.73 13.32 -8.56
CA LEU A 95 -4.24 11.95 -8.72
C LEU A 95 -5.37 11.10 -9.32
N GLU A 96 -5.20 10.64 -10.54
CA GLU A 96 -6.22 9.84 -11.24
C GLU A 96 -6.15 8.37 -10.88
N GLY A 97 -4.96 7.85 -10.63
CA GLY A 97 -4.82 6.44 -10.34
C GLY A 97 -3.42 5.98 -9.99
N VAL A 98 -3.36 4.70 -9.67
CA VAL A 98 -2.13 4.00 -9.28
C VAL A 98 -2.00 2.67 -10.00
N VAL A 99 -0.77 2.23 -10.25
CA VAL A 99 -0.47 0.85 -10.63
C VAL A 99 0.52 0.26 -9.64
N PHE A 100 0.24 -0.96 -9.21
CA PHE A 100 1.10 -1.77 -8.35
C PHE A 100 1.85 -2.79 -9.20
N VAL A 101 3.18 -2.79 -9.15
CA VAL A 101 4.04 -3.66 -9.95
C VAL A 101 4.87 -4.55 -9.02
N GLY A 102 4.83 -5.85 -9.25
CA GLY A 102 5.59 -6.82 -8.47
C GLY A 102 4.98 -7.17 -7.12
N ASP A 103 5.82 -7.35 -6.10
CA ASP A 103 5.46 -7.84 -4.77
C ASP A 103 4.95 -6.72 -3.86
N ILE A 104 3.84 -6.11 -4.24
CA ILE A 104 3.14 -5.14 -3.39
C ILE A 104 2.14 -5.88 -2.49
N PRO A 105 2.08 -5.59 -1.18
CA PRO A 105 1.14 -6.22 -0.26
C PRO A 105 -0.29 -6.22 -0.77
N ILE A 106 -1.05 -7.24 -0.40
CA ILE A 106 -2.42 -7.47 -0.85
C ILE A 106 -3.36 -7.39 0.35
N ALA A 107 -4.29 -6.46 0.29
CA ALA A 107 -5.37 -6.39 1.26
C ALA A 107 -6.42 -7.46 0.94
N MET A 108 -6.61 -8.39 1.87
CA MET A 108 -7.60 -9.47 1.84
C MET A 108 -8.80 -9.03 2.67
N ILE A 109 -9.89 -8.67 2.01
CA ILE A 109 -11.08 -8.15 2.70
C ILE A 109 -11.98 -9.31 3.10
N ARG A 110 -12.14 -9.50 4.41
CA ARG A 110 -12.97 -10.55 5.01
C ARG A 110 -14.39 -10.07 5.24
N ASP A 111 -14.57 -9.08 6.11
CA ASP A 111 -15.85 -8.41 6.29
C ASP A 111 -15.92 -7.15 5.40
N GLY A 112 -17.07 -6.86 4.86
CA GLY A 112 -17.22 -5.81 3.87
C GLY A 112 -17.01 -6.28 2.43
N GLN A 113 -17.09 -7.59 2.16
CA GLN A 113 -16.94 -8.19 0.83
C GLN A 113 -17.88 -7.58 -0.22
N HIS A 114 -19.02 -7.04 0.20
CA HIS A 114 -19.98 -6.34 -0.68
C HIS A 114 -19.37 -5.12 -1.40
N LEU A 115 -18.25 -4.57 -0.90
CA LEU A 115 -17.50 -3.50 -1.57
C LEU A 115 -16.55 -4.01 -2.66
N THR A 116 -16.29 -5.31 -2.70
CA THR A 116 -15.21 -5.89 -3.51
C THR A 116 -15.69 -6.99 -4.43
N SER A 117 -16.81 -7.62 -4.12
CA SER A 117 -17.37 -8.77 -4.84
C SER A 117 -18.88 -8.81 -4.71
N ALA A 118 -19.55 -9.29 -5.76
CA ALA A 118 -20.97 -9.62 -5.73
C ALA A 118 -21.30 -10.88 -4.89
N PHE A 119 -20.27 -11.64 -4.53
CA PHE A 119 -20.41 -12.89 -3.80
C PHE A 119 -19.96 -12.73 -2.35
N LYS A 120 -20.76 -13.29 -1.43
CA LYS A 120 -20.38 -13.40 -0.02
C LYS A 120 -19.86 -14.81 0.25
N SER A 121 -18.65 -14.90 0.77
CA SER A 121 -18.10 -16.17 1.26
C SER A 121 -18.52 -16.38 2.73
N SER A 122 -18.75 -17.65 3.12
CA SER A 122 -18.98 -17.98 4.51
C SER A 122 -17.76 -17.65 5.37
N GLN A 123 -17.96 -16.94 6.47
CA GLN A 123 -16.90 -16.57 7.41
C GLN A 123 -16.44 -17.76 8.30
N ASP A 124 -17.13 -18.91 8.22
CA ASP A 124 -16.73 -20.16 8.89
C ASP A 124 -15.60 -20.91 8.18
N ARG A 125 -15.26 -20.50 6.96
CA ARG A 125 -14.20 -21.09 6.16
C ARG A 125 -12.83 -20.56 6.58
N ASP A 126 -11.78 -21.19 6.03
CA ASP A 126 -10.41 -20.70 6.12
C ASP A 126 -10.31 -19.21 5.70
N TRP A 127 -9.31 -18.52 6.22
CA TRP A 127 -9.12 -17.10 5.99
C TRP A 127 -8.95 -16.75 4.51
N LYS A 128 -8.23 -17.56 3.73
CA LYS A 128 -8.09 -17.35 2.28
C LYS A 128 -9.41 -17.55 1.56
N ASP A 129 -10.14 -18.62 1.89
CA ASP A 129 -11.42 -18.96 1.24
C ASP A 129 -12.56 -18.00 1.62
N SER A 130 -12.45 -17.32 2.75
CA SER A 130 -13.46 -16.40 3.27
C SER A 130 -13.14 -14.93 3.05
N SER A 131 -12.04 -14.62 2.36
CA SER A 131 -11.60 -13.25 2.07
C SER A 131 -11.46 -13.01 0.57
N VAL A 132 -11.54 -11.75 0.16
CA VAL A 132 -11.39 -11.33 -1.24
C VAL A 132 -10.22 -10.38 -1.35
N PRO A 133 -9.22 -10.64 -2.22
CA PRO A 133 -8.17 -9.67 -2.51
C PRO A 133 -8.80 -8.43 -3.15
N SER A 134 -8.47 -7.25 -2.65
CA SER A 134 -9.10 -6.03 -3.14
C SER A 134 -8.21 -4.81 -3.03
N ASP A 135 -8.00 -4.16 -4.16
CA ASP A 135 -7.33 -2.88 -4.21
C ASP A 135 -8.23 -1.69 -3.81
N ARG A 136 -9.52 -1.95 -3.43
CA ARG A 136 -10.39 -0.95 -2.77
C ARG A 136 -9.78 -0.39 -1.50
N TYR A 137 -8.94 -1.15 -0.86
CA TYR A 137 -8.12 -0.69 0.27
C TYR A 137 -7.22 0.49 -0.10
N TYR A 138 -6.77 0.57 -1.33
CA TYR A 138 -5.84 1.58 -1.83
C TYR A 138 -6.52 2.70 -2.61
N ASP A 139 -7.50 2.36 -3.46
CA ASP A 139 -8.09 3.30 -4.43
C ASP A 139 -9.34 4.03 -3.90
N ASP A 140 -9.78 3.68 -2.70
CA ASP A 140 -10.81 4.43 -1.97
C ASP A 140 -10.29 4.88 -0.59
N PRO A 141 -9.58 6.02 -0.53
CA PRO A 141 -8.93 6.51 0.68
C PRO A 141 -9.88 6.82 1.85
N GLU A 142 -11.16 7.08 1.57
CA GLU A 142 -12.16 7.39 2.61
C GLU A 142 -12.73 6.14 3.30
N LEU A 143 -12.52 4.94 2.73
CA LEU A 143 -12.90 3.71 3.41
C LEU A 143 -11.97 3.45 4.59
N GLN A 144 -12.55 3.08 5.73
CA GLN A 144 -11.81 2.74 6.94
C GLN A 144 -11.82 1.24 7.15
N PHE A 145 -10.64 0.67 7.28
CA PHE A 145 -10.46 -0.76 7.48
C PHE A 145 -9.76 -1.04 8.79
N GLU A 146 -10.17 -2.11 9.45
CA GLU A 146 -9.54 -2.64 10.65
C GLU A 146 -8.63 -3.80 10.28
N PHE A 147 -7.37 -3.71 10.66
CA PHE A 147 -6.41 -4.79 10.46
C PHE A 147 -6.76 -5.97 11.36
N LEU A 148 -6.86 -7.15 10.81
CA LEU A 148 -7.17 -8.38 11.54
C LEU A 148 -5.90 -9.21 11.80
N ARG A 149 -5.16 -9.54 10.74
CA ARG A 149 -3.93 -10.33 10.85
C ARG A 149 -3.13 -10.31 9.56
N ARG A 150 -1.85 -10.68 9.63
CA ARG A 150 -1.04 -11.10 8.48
C ARG A 150 -1.18 -12.61 8.28
N ASP A 151 -1.12 -13.08 7.03
CA ASP A 151 -1.05 -14.49 6.71
C ASP A 151 0.28 -15.10 7.19
N ALA A 152 0.25 -16.34 7.65
CA ALA A 152 1.44 -17.02 8.15
C ALA A 152 2.29 -17.63 7.01
N ASP A 153 1.64 -18.04 5.93
CA ASP A 153 2.25 -18.77 4.83
C ASP A 153 2.47 -17.89 3.59
N GLU A 154 1.58 -16.90 3.41
CA GLU A 154 1.61 -15.96 2.27
C GLU A 154 2.04 -14.57 2.75
N PRO A 155 3.33 -14.22 2.61
CA PRO A 155 3.89 -13.02 3.21
C PRO A 155 3.30 -11.71 2.71
N LEU A 156 2.64 -11.72 1.55
CA LEU A 156 1.99 -10.54 0.98
C LEU A 156 0.51 -10.38 1.37
N TYR A 157 -0.11 -11.34 2.06
CA TYR A 157 -1.52 -11.28 2.42
C TYR A 157 -1.73 -10.69 3.81
N PHE A 158 -2.56 -9.66 3.86
CA PHE A 158 -2.95 -8.95 5.07
C PHE A 158 -4.47 -8.85 5.12
N TYR A 159 -5.08 -9.37 6.18
CA TYR A 159 -6.53 -9.46 6.32
C TYR A 159 -7.11 -8.25 7.03
N TYR A 160 -8.21 -7.77 6.48
CA TYR A 160 -8.93 -6.61 6.99
C TYR A 160 -10.43 -6.87 7.03
N SER A 161 -11.13 -6.16 7.90
CA SER A 161 -12.56 -5.93 7.83
C SER A 161 -12.86 -4.47 7.52
N LEU A 162 -14.00 -4.20 6.89
CA LEU A 162 -14.49 -2.84 6.78
C LEU A 162 -14.99 -2.40 8.16
N SER A 163 -14.52 -1.24 8.65
CA SER A 163 -15.00 -0.69 9.91
C SER A 163 -16.52 -0.42 9.81
N PRO A 164 -17.31 -0.80 10.84
CA PRO A 164 -18.74 -0.46 10.88
C PRO A 164 -19.02 1.03 10.78
N GLU A 165 -18.09 1.87 11.23
CA GLU A 165 -18.17 3.33 11.17
C GLU A 165 -17.78 3.91 9.81
N SER A 166 -17.19 3.08 8.94
CA SER A 166 -16.82 3.49 7.62
C SER A 166 -18.03 3.71 6.72
N ARG A 167 -17.84 4.50 5.67
CA ARG A 167 -18.77 4.54 4.54
C ARG A 167 -18.97 3.12 4.01
N GLN A 168 -20.24 2.73 3.76
CA GLN A 168 -20.63 1.39 3.33
C GLN A 168 -20.87 1.30 1.82
N HIS A 169 -20.34 2.23 1.04
CA HIS A 169 -20.40 2.25 -0.43
C HIS A 169 -19.09 2.74 -1.03
N ILE A 170 -18.82 2.30 -2.24
CA ILE A 170 -17.60 2.67 -3.00
C ILE A 170 -17.82 4.05 -3.65
N ALA A 171 -16.79 4.90 -3.60
CA ALA A 171 -16.71 6.10 -4.43
C ALA A 171 -15.57 5.99 -5.46
N SER A 172 -14.51 5.26 -5.15
CA SER A 172 -13.33 5.06 -6.01
C SER A 172 -12.87 6.33 -6.71
N PRO A 173 -12.39 7.32 -5.96
CA PRO A 173 -11.99 8.62 -6.53
C PRO A 173 -10.76 8.49 -7.44
N ILE A 174 -10.01 7.41 -7.31
CA ILE A 174 -8.88 7.06 -8.18
C ILE A 174 -9.07 5.63 -8.70
N TYR A 175 -8.43 5.28 -9.81
CA TYR A 175 -8.40 3.90 -10.28
C TYR A 175 -7.12 3.19 -9.84
N SER A 176 -7.19 1.86 -9.75
CA SER A 176 -6.04 1.02 -9.44
C SER A 176 -5.91 -0.14 -10.41
N ALA A 177 -4.67 -0.57 -10.63
CA ALA A 177 -4.36 -1.77 -11.39
C ALA A 177 -3.17 -2.49 -10.76
N ARG A 178 -3.05 -3.79 -10.99
CA ARG A 178 -1.95 -4.59 -10.47
C ARG A 178 -1.30 -5.41 -11.58
N ILE A 179 0.03 -5.33 -11.66
CA ILE A 179 0.86 -6.13 -12.56
C ILE A 179 1.72 -7.02 -11.66
N LYS A 180 1.44 -8.31 -11.66
CA LYS A 180 2.26 -9.30 -10.94
C LYS A 180 2.84 -10.24 -11.99
N PRO A 181 4.19 -10.36 -12.08
CA PRO A 181 4.86 -11.31 -12.97
C PRO A 181 4.65 -12.75 -12.54
#